data_a09ce3f0290e9423c5a3add201968026
#
_entry.id   a09ce3f0290e9423c5a3add201968026
#
_cell.length_a   1.000
_cell.length_b   1.000
_cell.length_c   1.000
_cell.angle_alpha   90.00
_cell.angle_beta   90.00
_cell.angle_gamma   90.00
#
_symmetry.space_group_name_H-M   'P 1'
#
loop_
_entity.id
_entity.type
_entity.pdbx_description
1 polymer ?
#
loop_
_entity_poly.entity_id
_entity_poly.type
_entity_poly.pdbx_seq_one_letter_code
_entity_poly.pdbx_strand_id
1 'polypeptide(L)'
;VAVVVGVDVGGSGLRCRSVVDGVSGPSLSGAGLHIGPAGIDVASLVESLVPLVPVGPDLLVWSMRGLLALADPVALAALIRERVRAREVWLCGDALAAMVGAVGSVRPGAVVAAGTGAIAFATDFDLIWRKVDGWGHILGDRGSSAWVGIQALEAAVLTLDEVETGGDALLAALTDHLGHPDSWPRTAMTRPDAVALLAGLAPVVTSLAATDPVAGRICAQAGRELARSLATAARGIEGVCVSRTGGLFGAPAVREAFEAEAAARGLQVQPPAGNGLDGAILLAEHLAAGHELAGHTAYLRRG
;
A
#
# COMPACT_ATOMS: atom_id res chain seq x y z
N VAL A 1 -18.87 28.15 -3.08
CA VAL A 1 -17.55 27.57 -3.45
C VAL A 1 -17.31 26.39 -2.52
N ALA A 2 -17.35 25.17 -3.04
CA ALA A 2 -17.08 23.96 -2.26
C ALA A 2 -15.58 23.63 -2.36
N VAL A 3 -14.92 23.56 -1.21
CA VAL A 3 -13.49 23.22 -1.11
C VAL A 3 -13.35 21.85 -0.43
N VAL A 4 -12.85 20.87 -1.14
CA VAL A 4 -12.51 19.56 -0.55
C VAL A 4 -11.02 19.29 -0.64
N VAL A 5 -10.49 18.55 0.32
CA VAL A 5 -9.07 18.20 0.40
C VAL A 5 -8.92 16.70 0.62
N GLY A 6 -8.11 16.08 -0.20
CA GLY A 6 -7.61 14.71 0.02
C GLY A 6 -6.17 14.74 0.49
N VAL A 7 -5.85 13.92 1.47
CA VAL A 7 -4.51 13.74 2.03
C VAL A 7 -4.17 12.26 2.05
N ASP A 8 -2.97 11.90 1.62
CA ASP A 8 -2.44 10.53 1.64
C ASP A 8 -1.08 10.53 2.34
N VAL A 9 -1.01 9.87 3.50
CA VAL A 9 0.20 9.81 4.33
C VAL A 9 0.81 8.43 4.27
N GLY A 10 1.94 8.34 3.60
CA GLY A 10 2.77 7.14 3.52
C GLY A 10 4.07 7.26 4.30
N GLY A 11 4.85 6.18 4.33
CA GLY A 11 6.16 6.18 4.98
C GLY A 11 7.18 7.13 4.34
N SER A 12 7.05 7.41 3.04
CA SER A 12 7.96 8.27 2.28
C SER A 12 7.56 9.74 2.22
N GLY A 13 6.33 10.10 2.60
CA GLY A 13 5.84 11.47 2.51
C GLY A 13 4.34 11.58 2.71
N LEU A 14 3.92 12.81 3.00
CA LEU A 14 2.53 13.26 2.93
C LEU A 14 2.31 13.87 1.54
N ARG A 15 1.21 13.51 0.90
CA ARG A 15 0.73 14.15 -0.33
C ARG A 15 -0.67 14.68 -0.10
N CYS A 16 -0.96 15.84 -0.63
CA CYS A 16 -2.31 16.40 -0.57
C CYS A 16 -2.68 17.06 -1.89
N ARG A 17 -3.99 17.21 -2.10
CA ARG A 17 -4.59 17.93 -3.23
C ARG A 17 -5.91 18.55 -2.79
N SER A 18 -6.16 19.75 -3.27
CA SER A 18 -7.43 20.44 -3.07
C SER A 18 -8.24 20.41 -4.36
N VAL A 19 -9.56 20.31 -4.23
CA VAL A 19 -10.51 20.50 -5.33
C VAL A 19 -11.43 21.66 -4.93
N VAL A 20 -11.52 22.66 -5.80
CA VAL A 20 -12.32 23.87 -5.59
C VAL A 20 -13.35 23.94 -6.71
N ASP A 21 -14.64 23.87 -6.37
CA ASP A 21 -15.76 23.84 -7.34
C ASP A 21 -15.58 22.81 -8.46
N GLY A 22 -15.09 21.61 -8.11
CA GLY A 22 -14.83 20.51 -9.05
C GLY A 22 -13.54 20.67 -9.88
N VAL A 23 -12.76 21.72 -9.67
CA VAL A 23 -11.47 21.91 -10.34
C VAL A 23 -10.34 21.41 -9.45
N SER A 24 -9.63 20.40 -9.90
CA SER A 24 -8.51 19.79 -9.18
C SER A 24 -7.26 20.64 -9.27
N GLY A 25 -6.69 20.99 -8.12
CA GLY A 25 -5.41 21.67 -8.02
C GLY A 25 -4.19 20.72 -8.18
N PRO A 26 -2.97 21.23 -8.06
CA PRO A 26 -1.75 20.44 -8.10
C PRO A 26 -1.64 19.53 -6.87
N SER A 27 -0.94 18.41 -7.04
CA SER A 27 -0.51 17.60 -5.91
C SER A 27 0.67 18.25 -5.22
N LEU A 28 0.55 18.50 -3.90
CA LEU A 28 1.60 19.06 -3.05
C LEU A 28 2.12 17.97 -2.11
N SER A 29 3.37 18.12 -1.66
CA SER A 29 4.03 17.11 -0.81
C SER A 29 4.60 17.75 0.45
N GLY A 30 4.52 17.04 1.56
CA GLY A 30 5.06 17.41 2.87
C GLY A 30 5.85 16.26 3.50
N ALA A 31 6.21 16.44 4.78
CA ALA A 31 6.93 15.43 5.56
C ALA A 31 6.18 14.10 5.62
N GLY A 32 6.93 13.00 5.63
CA GLY A 32 6.39 11.65 5.75
C GLY A 32 6.10 11.22 7.18
N LEU A 33 5.47 10.05 7.30
CA LEU A 33 5.20 9.42 8.57
C LEU A 33 6.52 9.10 9.30
N HIS A 34 6.71 9.67 10.48
CA HIS A 34 7.81 9.31 11.35
C HIS A 34 7.30 8.48 12.53
N ILE A 35 7.84 7.29 12.69
CA ILE A 35 7.52 6.40 13.81
C ILE A 35 8.72 6.39 14.75
N GLY A 36 8.59 7.06 15.88
CA GLY A 36 9.60 7.05 16.94
C GLY A 36 9.27 6.07 18.07
N PRO A 37 10.10 6.00 19.11
CA PRO A 37 9.85 5.14 20.28
C PRO A 37 8.52 5.45 20.99
N ALA A 38 8.01 6.68 20.86
CA ALA A 38 6.73 7.13 21.42
C ALA A 38 5.53 6.88 20.49
N GLY A 39 5.74 6.23 19.34
CA GLY A 39 4.71 6.01 18.32
C GLY A 39 4.78 7.00 17.15
N ILE A 40 3.64 7.28 16.53
CA ILE A 40 3.53 8.17 15.37
C ILE A 40 3.45 9.63 15.86
N ASP A 41 4.32 10.50 15.35
CA ASP A 41 4.24 11.95 15.58
C ASP A 41 3.20 12.57 14.65
N VAL A 42 1.93 12.47 15.06
CA VAL A 42 0.80 13.04 14.31
C VAL A 42 0.78 14.56 14.32
N ALA A 43 1.34 15.21 15.35
CA ALA A 43 1.35 16.66 15.45
C ALA A 43 2.24 17.27 14.36
N SER A 44 3.47 16.78 14.21
CA SER A 44 4.37 17.20 13.15
C SER A 44 3.81 16.95 11.75
N LEU A 45 3.08 15.85 11.56
CA LEU A 45 2.40 15.58 10.28
C LEU A 45 1.33 16.60 9.97
N VAL A 46 0.48 16.94 10.94
CA VAL A 46 -0.57 17.96 10.75
C VAL A 46 0.05 19.34 10.51
N GLU A 47 1.11 19.70 11.22
CA GLU A 47 1.83 20.97 10.99
C GLU A 47 2.42 21.03 9.56
N SER A 48 2.91 19.92 9.03
CA SER A 48 3.43 19.89 7.66
C SER A 48 2.35 20.03 6.60
N LEU A 49 1.08 19.70 6.92
CA LEU A 49 -0.06 19.86 6.02
C LEU A 49 -0.54 21.32 5.95
N VAL A 50 -0.51 22.06 7.08
CA VAL A 50 -1.10 23.42 7.18
C VAL A 50 -0.71 24.35 6.03
N PRO A 51 0.57 24.49 5.63
CA PRO A 51 0.96 25.39 4.55
C PRO A 51 0.58 24.90 3.14
N LEU A 52 0.12 23.65 3.01
CA LEU A 52 -0.12 23.01 1.73
C LEU A 52 -1.60 23.05 1.30
N VAL A 53 -2.51 23.39 2.19
CA VAL A 53 -3.95 23.32 1.94
C VAL A 53 -4.62 24.67 2.16
N PRO A 54 -5.75 24.95 1.48
CA PRO A 54 -6.56 26.14 1.74
C PRO A 54 -7.03 26.15 3.19
N VAL A 55 -7.15 27.35 3.75
CA VAL A 55 -7.71 27.53 5.11
C VAL A 55 -9.22 27.33 5.07
N GLY A 56 -9.73 26.50 5.96
CA GLY A 56 -11.17 26.27 6.14
C GLY A 56 -11.83 25.50 5.01
N PRO A 57 -11.29 24.35 4.55
CA PRO A 57 -11.98 23.50 3.58
C PRO A 57 -13.29 22.98 4.16
N ASP A 58 -14.30 22.78 3.31
CA ASP A 58 -15.59 22.23 3.74
C ASP A 58 -15.44 20.79 4.23
N LEU A 59 -14.62 19.98 3.55
CA LEU A 59 -14.37 18.61 3.91
C LEU A 59 -12.91 18.19 3.62
N LEU A 60 -12.31 17.50 4.56
CA LEU A 60 -10.97 16.93 4.42
C LEU A 60 -11.01 15.43 4.70
N VAL A 61 -10.52 14.63 3.78
CA VAL A 61 -10.26 13.19 3.96
C VAL A 61 -8.77 12.97 4.17
N TRP A 62 -8.42 12.45 5.34
CA TRP A 62 -7.07 12.07 5.70
C TRP A 62 -6.90 10.56 5.61
N SER A 63 -6.14 10.12 4.63
CA SER A 63 -5.72 8.72 4.48
C SER A 63 -4.36 8.53 5.12
N MET A 64 -4.21 7.46 5.92
CA MET A 64 -2.91 7.14 6.49
C MET A 64 -2.70 5.67 6.76
N ARG A 65 -1.45 5.25 6.61
CA ARG A 65 -0.96 3.97 7.11
C ARG A 65 -1.00 3.96 8.64
N GLY A 66 -1.40 2.84 9.20
CA GLY A 66 -1.36 2.66 10.65
C GLY A 66 -2.49 3.33 11.41
N LEU A 67 -3.55 3.80 10.74
CA LEU A 67 -4.73 4.37 11.41
C LEU A 67 -5.28 3.46 12.51
N LEU A 68 -5.23 2.15 12.33
CA LEU A 68 -5.66 1.14 13.32
C LEU A 68 -4.76 1.10 14.57
N ALA A 69 -3.51 1.55 14.45
CA ALA A 69 -2.53 1.57 15.52
C ALA A 69 -2.52 2.90 16.29
N LEU A 70 -3.30 3.90 15.85
CA LEU A 70 -3.41 5.17 16.57
C LEU A 70 -4.18 4.98 17.87
N ALA A 71 -3.59 5.48 18.95
CA ALA A 71 -4.20 5.42 20.28
C ALA A 71 -5.47 6.27 20.35
N ASP A 72 -5.54 7.40 19.62
CA ASP A 72 -6.68 8.32 19.62
C ASP A 72 -6.92 8.97 18.23
N PRO A 73 -7.67 8.29 17.33
CA PRO A 73 -8.05 8.86 16.05
C PRO A 73 -8.98 10.09 16.18
N VAL A 74 -9.74 10.21 17.28
CA VAL A 74 -10.61 11.36 17.54
C VAL A 74 -9.78 12.61 17.81
N ALA A 75 -8.73 12.47 18.62
CA ALA A 75 -7.80 13.55 18.87
C ALA A 75 -7.07 14.01 17.59
N LEU A 76 -6.68 13.06 16.72
CA LEU A 76 -6.10 13.39 15.41
C LEU A 76 -7.07 14.22 14.55
N ALA A 77 -8.31 13.78 14.42
CA ALA A 77 -9.31 14.51 13.65
C ALA A 77 -9.60 15.92 14.22
N ALA A 78 -9.65 16.03 15.56
CA ALA A 78 -9.82 17.31 16.24
C ALA A 78 -8.63 18.26 15.97
N LEU A 79 -7.41 17.74 16.01
CA LEU A 79 -6.20 18.51 15.72
C LEU A 79 -6.19 19.00 14.25
N ILE A 80 -6.51 18.14 13.31
CA ILE A 80 -6.62 18.52 11.88
C ILE A 80 -7.67 19.63 11.72
N ARG A 81 -8.85 19.45 12.34
CA ARG A 81 -9.93 20.44 12.26
C ARG A 81 -9.50 21.80 12.84
N GLU A 82 -8.81 21.80 13.96
CA GLU A 82 -8.32 23.02 14.60
C GLU A 82 -7.27 23.75 13.74
N ARG A 83 -6.25 23.01 13.27
CA ARG A 83 -5.09 23.62 12.58
C ARG A 83 -5.41 24.02 11.15
N VAL A 84 -6.18 23.22 10.41
CA VAL A 84 -6.60 23.48 9.02
C VAL A 84 -7.91 24.27 8.96
N ARG A 85 -8.66 24.34 10.06
CA ARG A 85 -10.01 24.94 10.16
C ARG A 85 -11.03 24.27 9.24
N ALA A 86 -10.87 22.96 8.97
CA ALA A 86 -11.82 22.20 8.17
C ALA A 86 -13.17 22.09 8.89
N ARG A 87 -14.28 22.24 8.15
CA ARG A 87 -15.64 22.08 8.72
C ARG A 87 -15.90 20.64 9.07
N GLU A 88 -15.44 19.72 8.23
CA GLU A 88 -15.60 18.29 8.40
C GLU A 88 -14.29 17.56 8.10
N VAL A 89 -13.95 16.58 8.94
CA VAL A 89 -12.75 15.76 8.77
C VAL A 89 -13.17 14.29 8.78
N TRP A 90 -12.68 13.53 7.82
CA TRP A 90 -12.77 12.08 7.79
C TRP A 90 -11.39 11.47 7.81
N LEU A 91 -11.24 10.40 8.57
CA LEU A 91 -10.04 9.59 8.61
C LEU A 91 -10.28 8.27 7.90
N CYS A 92 -9.39 7.88 7.01
CA CYS A 92 -9.47 6.57 6.37
C CYS A 92 -8.13 5.82 6.39
N GLY A 93 -8.20 4.49 6.35
CA GLY A 93 -7.01 3.66 6.15
C GLY A 93 -6.46 3.80 4.73
N ASP A 94 -5.13 3.75 4.59
CA ASP A 94 -4.44 3.81 3.29
C ASP A 94 -4.91 2.74 2.30
N ALA A 95 -5.27 1.55 2.80
CA ALA A 95 -5.81 0.47 1.97
C ALA A 95 -7.17 0.81 1.34
N LEU A 96 -8.05 1.53 2.07
CA LEU A 96 -9.32 2.00 1.53
C LEU A 96 -9.09 3.07 0.47
N ALA A 97 -8.26 4.07 0.74
CA ALA A 97 -7.93 5.10 -0.23
C ALA A 97 -7.26 4.50 -1.49
N ALA A 98 -6.34 3.55 -1.31
CA ALA A 98 -5.73 2.83 -2.42
C ALA A 98 -6.77 2.05 -3.25
N MET A 99 -7.76 1.43 -2.61
CA MET A 99 -8.84 0.71 -3.30
C MET A 99 -9.72 1.67 -4.11
N VAL A 100 -10.20 2.76 -3.49
CA VAL A 100 -11.05 3.75 -4.17
C VAL A 100 -10.31 4.40 -5.34
N GLY A 101 -9.02 4.75 -5.14
CA GLY A 101 -8.20 5.32 -6.19
C GLY A 101 -7.95 4.34 -7.34
N ALA A 102 -7.62 3.10 -7.04
CA ALA A 102 -7.39 2.08 -8.06
C ALA A 102 -8.65 1.70 -8.84
N VAL A 103 -9.82 1.68 -8.18
CA VAL A 103 -11.14 1.45 -8.81
C VAL A 103 -11.63 2.69 -9.56
N GLY A 104 -11.17 3.89 -9.18
CA GLY A 104 -11.54 5.18 -9.79
C GLY A 104 -12.92 5.70 -9.38
N SER A 105 -13.55 5.12 -8.37
CA SER A 105 -14.85 5.56 -7.85
C SER A 105 -15.15 4.94 -6.49
N VAL A 106 -16.08 5.56 -5.74
CA VAL A 106 -16.62 5.02 -4.49
C VAL A 106 -17.74 4.03 -4.83
N ARG A 107 -17.41 2.75 -4.87
CA ARG A 107 -18.32 1.61 -5.16
C ARG A 107 -17.73 0.31 -4.63
N PRO A 108 -18.50 -0.80 -4.57
CA PRO A 108 -17.96 -2.10 -4.21
C PRO A 108 -16.69 -2.43 -4.98
N GLY A 109 -15.59 -2.67 -4.25
CA GLY A 109 -14.29 -2.79 -4.87
C GLY A 109 -13.32 -3.64 -4.06
N ALA A 110 -12.28 -4.12 -4.74
CA ALA A 110 -11.16 -4.85 -4.15
C ALA A 110 -9.84 -4.42 -4.79
N VAL A 111 -8.81 -4.29 -4.00
CA VAL A 111 -7.46 -3.98 -4.47
C VAL A 111 -6.44 -4.86 -3.77
N VAL A 112 -5.37 -5.22 -4.46
CA VAL A 112 -4.11 -5.66 -3.85
C VAL A 112 -3.04 -4.63 -4.10
N ALA A 113 -2.41 -4.17 -3.03
CA ALA A 113 -1.27 -3.25 -3.07
C ALA A 113 0.01 -4.04 -2.80
N ALA A 114 1.00 -3.96 -3.71
CA ALA A 114 2.29 -4.64 -3.61
C ALA A 114 3.44 -3.65 -3.80
N GLY A 115 4.04 -3.26 -2.70
CA GLY A 115 5.22 -2.42 -2.61
C GLY A 115 6.25 -3.07 -1.70
N THR A 116 6.84 -2.32 -0.75
CA THR A 116 7.70 -2.87 0.31
C THR A 116 7.01 -4.00 1.06
N GLY A 117 5.75 -3.80 1.49
CA GLY A 117 4.85 -4.84 1.99
C GLY A 117 3.73 -5.14 0.98
N ALA A 118 2.80 -6.04 1.34
CA ALA A 118 1.63 -6.37 0.53
C ALA A 118 0.37 -6.49 1.40
N ILE A 119 -0.75 -5.99 0.85
CA ILE A 119 -2.05 -6.05 1.50
C ILE A 119 -3.15 -6.15 0.43
N ALA A 120 -4.16 -6.96 0.66
CA ALA A 120 -5.39 -6.87 -0.09
C ALA A 120 -6.52 -6.30 0.78
N PHE A 121 -7.34 -5.46 0.19
CA PHE A 121 -8.47 -4.83 0.86
C PHE A 121 -9.68 -4.81 -0.06
N ALA A 122 -10.87 -5.07 0.50
CA ALA A 122 -12.12 -5.00 -0.23
C ALA A 122 -13.25 -4.51 0.67
N THR A 123 -14.22 -3.81 0.07
CA THR A 123 -15.45 -3.38 0.74
C THR A 123 -16.59 -3.23 -0.26
N ASP A 124 -17.81 -3.49 0.20
CA ASP A 124 -19.07 -3.09 -0.44
C ASP A 124 -19.57 -1.74 0.08
N PHE A 125 -18.83 -1.11 1.00
CA PHE A 125 -19.21 0.09 1.77
C PHE A 125 -20.41 -0.08 2.69
N ASP A 126 -20.80 -1.32 2.97
CA ASP A 126 -21.92 -1.65 3.87
C ASP A 126 -21.47 -2.70 4.90
N LEU A 127 -21.63 -3.97 4.59
CA LEU A 127 -21.41 -5.08 5.52
C LEU A 127 -20.00 -5.67 5.44
N ILE A 128 -19.37 -5.60 4.28
CA ILE A 128 -18.08 -6.24 4.06
C ILE A 128 -16.96 -5.19 4.07
N TRP A 129 -16.10 -5.31 5.05
CA TRP A 129 -14.85 -4.56 5.19
C TRP A 129 -13.75 -5.57 5.49
N ARG A 130 -13.04 -6.01 4.45
CA ARG A 130 -12.13 -7.13 4.58
C ARG A 130 -10.70 -6.78 4.19
N LYS A 131 -9.82 -6.91 5.16
CA LYS A 131 -8.37 -6.90 4.98
C LYS A 131 -7.88 -8.34 4.88
N VAL A 132 -7.00 -8.63 3.93
CA VAL A 132 -6.30 -9.92 3.80
C VAL A 132 -4.81 -9.63 3.67
N ASP A 133 -4.01 -10.35 4.45
CA ASP A 133 -2.57 -10.15 4.58
C ASP A 133 -2.21 -8.76 5.18
N GLY A 134 -1.02 -8.22 4.91
CA GLY A 134 -0.57 -6.97 5.53
C GLY A 134 -0.18 -7.15 7.01
N TRP A 135 0.41 -8.28 7.35
CA TRP A 135 0.86 -8.63 8.71
C TRP A 135 2.35 -8.35 8.96
N GLY A 136 3.01 -7.68 8.00
CA GLY A 136 4.44 -7.47 8.01
C GLY A 136 5.23 -8.64 7.44
N HIS A 137 6.47 -8.37 7.09
CA HIS A 137 7.34 -9.28 6.32
C HIS A 137 7.67 -10.61 7.02
N ILE A 138 7.48 -10.70 8.35
CA ILE A 138 7.72 -11.96 9.12
C ILE A 138 6.49 -12.86 9.11
N LEU A 139 5.29 -12.29 9.24
CA LEU A 139 4.05 -13.06 9.41
C LEU A 139 3.17 -13.07 8.17
N GLY A 140 3.46 -12.19 7.20
CA GLY A 140 2.64 -11.99 6.02
C GLY A 140 3.36 -11.23 4.92
N ASP A 141 2.69 -10.23 4.34
CA ASP A 141 3.17 -9.44 3.20
C ASP A 141 3.56 -10.32 2.00
N ARG A 142 2.86 -11.44 1.82
CA ARG A 142 3.18 -12.47 0.83
C ARG A 142 3.12 -11.90 -0.59
N GLY A 143 4.21 -12.10 -1.33
CA GLY A 143 4.36 -11.57 -2.68
C GLY A 143 4.77 -10.11 -2.73
N SER A 144 5.11 -9.46 -1.60
CA SER A 144 5.69 -8.11 -1.58
C SER A 144 7.14 -8.08 -2.03
N SER A 145 7.71 -6.87 -2.21
CA SER A 145 9.13 -6.72 -2.50
C SER A 145 10.01 -7.28 -1.38
N ALA A 146 9.64 -7.08 -0.11
CA ALA A 146 10.39 -7.63 1.03
C ALA A 146 10.29 -9.17 1.05
N TRP A 147 9.12 -9.73 0.76
CA TRP A 147 8.93 -11.18 0.65
C TRP A 147 9.80 -11.76 -0.48
N VAL A 148 9.83 -11.13 -1.66
CA VAL A 148 10.71 -11.51 -2.78
C VAL A 148 12.17 -11.51 -2.36
N GLY A 149 12.61 -10.47 -1.63
CA GLY A 149 13.99 -10.39 -1.13
C GLY A 149 14.33 -11.49 -0.13
N ILE A 150 13.40 -11.85 0.77
CA ILE A 150 13.57 -12.96 1.73
C ILE A 150 13.70 -14.28 0.98
N GLN A 151 12.78 -14.57 0.06
CA GLN A 151 12.82 -15.80 -0.73
C GLN A 151 14.09 -15.92 -1.58
N ALA A 152 14.59 -14.78 -2.07
CA ALA A 152 15.83 -14.75 -2.83
C ALA A 152 17.05 -15.06 -1.96
N LEU A 153 17.13 -14.50 -0.73
CA LEU A 153 18.20 -14.82 0.20
C LEU A 153 18.17 -16.28 0.65
N GLU A 154 16.98 -16.81 0.97
CA GLU A 154 16.81 -18.23 1.31
C GLU A 154 17.29 -19.13 0.18
N ALA A 155 16.86 -18.88 -1.05
CA ALA A 155 17.26 -19.68 -2.21
C ALA A 155 18.78 -19.55 -2.53
N ALA A 156 19.35 -18.37 -2.37
CA ALA A 156 20.78 -18.17 -2.59
C ALA A 156 21.63 -18.92 -1.55
N VAL A 157 21.20 -18.96 -0.28
CA VAL A 157 21.87 -19.75 0.76
C VAL A 157 21.78 -21.25 0.43
N LEU A 158 20.63 -21.75 0.00
CA LEU A 158 20.46 -23.14 -0.42
C LEU A 158 21.37 -23.50 -1.62
N THR A 159 21.59 -22.57 -2.54
CA THR A 159 22.53 -22.72 -3.65
C THR A 159 23.99 -22.72 -3.16
N LEU A 160 24.33 -21.82 -2.23
CA LEU A 160 25.67 -21.71 -1.63
C LEU A 160 26.05 -23.01 -0.88
N ASP A 161 25.08 -23.59 -0.15
CA ASP A 161 25.23 -24.83 0.63
C ASP A 161 25.13 -26.10 -0.24
N GLU A 162 25.01 -25.95 -1.56
CA GLU A 162 24.82 -27.06 -2.53
C GLU A 162 23.59 -27.95 -2.26
N VAL A 163 22.58 -27.43 -1.52
CA VAL A 163 21.31 -28.12 -1.25
C VAL A 163 20.39 -28.06 -2.46
N GLU A 164 20.37 -26.93 -3.15
CA GLU A 164 19.62 -26.72 -4.40
C GLU A 164 20.57 -26.26 -5.52
N THR A 165 20.15 -26.45 -6.77
CA THR A 165 20.92 -26.07 -7.97
C THR A 165 20.14 -25.09 -8.84
N GLY A 166 20.85 -24.34 -9.70
CA GLY A 166 20.24 -23.47 -10.71
C GLY A 166 19.95 -22.03 -10.24
N GLY A 167 20.48 -21.66 -9.06
CA GLY A 167 20.40 -20.30 -8.52
C GLY A 167 21.74 -19.54 -8.56
N ASP A 168 22.71 -19.99 -9.38
CA ASP A 168 24.05 -19.44 -9.39
C ASP A 168 24.09 -17.97 -9.79
N ALA A 169 23.27 -17.56 -10.77
CA ALA A 169 23.20 -16.16 -11.19
C ALA A 169 22.54 -15.30 -10.12
N LEU A 170 21.52 -15.82 -9.41
CA LEU A 170 20.89 -15.14 -8.29
C LEU A 170 21.88 -14.99 -7.12
N LEU A 171 22.60 -16.06 -6.74
CA LEU A 171 23.63 -16.02 -5.69
C LEU A 171 24.72 -14.98 -6.01
N ALA A 172 25.24 -14.99 -7.23
CA ALA A 172 26.25 -14.03 -7.67
C ALA A 172 25.74 -12.58 -7.59
N ALA A 173 24.53 -12.30 -8.11
CA ALA A 173 23.96 -10.95 -8.09
C ALA A 173 23.66 -10.44 -6.67
N LEU A 174 23.21 -11.31 -5.76
CA LEU A 174 23.00 -10.94 -4.36
C LEU A 174 24.32 -10.72 -3.63
N THR A 175 25.37 -11.50 -3.97
CA THR A 175 26.71 -11.31 -3.43
C THR A 175 27.30 -9.97 -3.88
N ASP A 176 27.13 -9.61 -5.14
CA ASP A 176 27.56 -8.30 -5.65
C ASP A 176 26.82 -7.13 -4.98
N HIS A 177 25.55 -7.32 -4.65
CA HIS A 177 24.70 -6.28 -4.06
C HIS A 177 24.91 -6.10 -2.55
N LEU A 178 25.07 -7.20 -1.80
CA LEU A 178 25.11 -7.23 -0.34
C LEU A 178 26.49 -7.49 0.27
N GLY A 179 27.45 -7.91 -0.55
CA GLY A 179 28.76 -8.42 -0.10
C GLY A 179 28.71 -9.91 0.27
N HIS A 180 29.77 -10.38 0.93
CA HIS A 180 29.98 -11.79 1.22
C HIS A 180 28.82 -12.41 2.02
N PRO A 181 28.35 -13.62 1.65
CA PRO A 181 27.19 -14.26 2.27
C PRO A 181 27.24 -14.40 3.79
N ASP A 182 28.41 -14.58 4.39
CA ASP A 182 28.56 -14.64 5.86
C ASP A 182 28.02 -13.40 6.59
N SER A 183 27.92 -12.26 5.89
CA SER A 183 27.40 -11.01 6.44
C SER A 183 25.87 -10.91 6.38
N TRP A 184 25.20 -11.73 5.53
CA TRP A 184 23.78 -11.59 5.25
C TRP A 184 22.88 -11.81 6.47
N PRO A 185 23.11 -12.79 7.38
CA PRO A 185 22.28 -12.96 8.57
C PRO A 185 22.28 -11.70 9.45
N ARG A 186 23.47 -11.12 9.68
CA ARG A 186 23.56 -9.87 10.42
C ARG A 186 22.85 -8.72 9.71
N THR A 187 23.05 -8.59 8.41
CA THR A 187 22.43 -7.53 7.59
C THR A 187 20.91 -7.62 7.59
N ALA A 188 20.35 -8.82 7.42
CA ALA A 188 18.90 -9.03 7.36
C ALA A 188 18.22 -8.94 8.74
N MET A 189 18.91 -9.29 9.84
CA MET A 189 18.27 -9.50 11.15
C MET A 189 18.48 -8.35 12.14
N THR A 190 19.54 -7.54 11.99
CA THR A 190 19.90 -6.57 13.04
C THR A 190 19.78 -5.11 12.61
N ARG A 191 19.58 -4.83 11.34
CA ARG A 191 19.47 -3.46 10.84
C ARG A 191 18.09 -2.87 11.12
N PRO A 192 17.99 -1.61 11.55
CA PRO A 192 16.72 -0.92 11.71
C PRO A 192 15.95 -0.77 10.40
N ASP A 193 16.66 -0.72 9.26
CA ASP A 193 16.12 -0.59 7.89
C ASP A 193 16.06 -1.94 7.15
N ALA A 194 16.12 -3.08 7.85
CA ALA A 194 16.15 -4.41 7.25
C ALA A 194 15.01 -4.65 6.23
N VAL A 195 13.80 -4.21 6.55
CA VAL A 195 12.65 -4.36 5.64
C VAL A 195 12.84 -3.62 4.33
N ALA A 196 13.37 -2.39 4.40
CA ALA A 196 13.65 -1.59 3.20
C ALA A 196 14.77 -2.20 2.37
N LEU A 197 15.82 -2.72 3.04
CA LEU A 197 16.91 -3.43 2.40
C LEU A 197 16.40 -4.70 1.68
N LEU A 198 15.61 -5.54 2.37
CA LEU A 198 15.03 -6.76 1.79
C LEU A 198 14.16 -6.41 0.58
N ALA A 199 13.33 -5.38 0.67
CA ALA A 199 12.51 -4.90 -0.44
C ALA A 199 13.37 -4.37 -1.62
N GLY A 200 14.54 -3.80 -1.33
CA GLY A 200 15.50 -3.33 -2.30
C GLY A 200 16.13 -4.45 -3.14
N LEU A 201 16.04 -5.70 -2.72
CA LEU A 201 16.49 -6.86 -3.50
C LEU A 201 15.53 -7.25 -4.62
N ALA A 202 14.25 -6.88 -4.53
CA ALA A 202 13.26 -7.26 -5.53
C ALA A 202 13.63 -6.85 -6.97
N PRO A 203 14.17 -5.65 -7.26
CA PRO A 203 14.66 -5.30 -8.59
C PRO A 203 15.77 -6.25 -9.10
N VAL A 204 16.68 -6.68 -8.24
CA VAL A 204 17.74 -7.65 -8.59
C VAL A 204 17.12 -8.98 -9.01
N VAL A 205 16.22 -9.51 -8.19
CA VAL A 205 15.53 -10.77 -8.47
C VAL A 205 14.69 -10.69 -9.74
N THR A 206 13.91 -9.64 -9.91
CA THR A 206 13.02 -9.48 -11.06
C THR A 206 13.79 -9.30 -12.37
N SER A 207 14.97 -8.70 -12.34
CA SER A 207 15.82 -8.58 -13.53
C SER A 207 16.36 -9.92 -14.02
N LEU A 208 16.52 -10.89 -13.12
CA LEU A 208 17.01 -12.23 -13.43
C LEU A 208 15.89 -13.23 -13.77
N ALA A 209 14.62 -12.84 -13.63
CA ALA A 209 13.49 -13.78 -13.73
C ALA A 209 13.41 -14.56 -15.06
N ALA A 210 13.96 -14.00 -16.16
CA ALA A 210 13.98 -14.66 -17.46
C ALA A 210 15.17 -15.60 -17.67
N THR A 211 16.25 -15.46 -16.91
CA THR A 211 17.54 -16.15 -17.14
C THR A 211 17.93 -17.07 -16.00
N ASP A 212 17.44 -16.83 -14.79
CA ASP A 212 17.67 -17.65 -13.62
C ASP A 212 16.37 -18.36 -13.23
N PRO A 213 16.31 -19.72 -13.25
CA PRO A 213 15.09 -20.46 -12.95
C PRO A 213 14.57 -20.25 -11.53
N VAL A 214 15.47 -19.99 -10.57
CA VAL A 214 15.11 -19.76 -9.17
C VAL A 214 14.45 -18.39 -9.04
N ALA A 215 15.05 -17.34 -9.59
CA ALA A 215 14.47 -16.00 -9.62
C ALA A 215 13.10 -16.00 -10.33
N GLY A 216 12.98 -16.71 -11.45
CA GLY A 216 11.70 -16.86 -12.17
C GLY A 216 10.61 -17.52 -11.31
N ARG A 217 10.94 -18.59 -10.56
CA ARG A 217 10.00 -19.25 -9.64
C ARG A 217 9.56 -18.33 -8.51
N ILE A 218 10.48 -17.55 -7.94
CA ILE A 218 10.18 -16.58 -6.87
C ILE A 218 9.20 -15.52 -7.38
N CYS A 219 9.48 -14.92 -8.55
CA CYS A 219 8.60 -13.92 -9.15
C CYS A 219 7.19 -14.49 -9.45
N ALA A 220 7.13 -15.69 -10.03
CA ALA A 220 5.86 -16.34 -10.30
C ALA A 220 5.09 -16.68 -9.03
N GLN A 221 5.77 -17.11 -7.96
CA GLN A 221 5.13 -17.37 -6.68
C GLN A 221 4.62 -16.07 -6.04
N ALA A 222 5.39 -14.98 -6.11
CA ALA A 222 4.94 -13.67 -5.62
C ALA A 222 3.62 -13.25 -6.28
N GLY A 223 3.52 -13.35 -7.60
CA GLY A 223 2.28 -13.06 -8.33
C GLY A 223 1.10 -13.92 -7.86
N ARG A 224 1.31 -15.23 -7.70
CA ARG A 224 0.26 -16.14 -7.20
C ARG A 224 -0.21 -15.79 -5.79
N GLU A 225 0.69 -15.47 -4.88
CA GLU A 225 0.32 -15.09 -3.50
C GLU A 225 -0.52 -13.81 -3.47
N LEU A 226 -0.15 -12.80 -4.26
CA LEU A 226 -0.92 -11.56 -4.39
C LEU A 226 -2.33 -11.83 -4.95
N ALA A 227 -2.46 -12.69 -5.96
CA ALA A 227 -3.76 -13.04 -6.54
C ALA A 227 -4.65 -13.80 -5.54
N ARG A 228 -4.07 -14.69 -4.73
CA ARG A 228 -4.79 -15.41 -3.66
C ARG A 228 -5.33 -14.46 -2.60
N SER A 229 -4.52 -13.49 -2.17
CA SER A 229 -4.93 -12.48 -1.19
C SER A 229 -6.07 -11.64 -1.74
N LEU A 230 -5.97 -11.18 -3.00
CA LEU A 230 -7.00 -10.40 -3.67
C LEU A 230 -8.32 -11.17 -3.82
N ALA A 231 -8.26 -12.41 -4.28
CA ALA A 231 -9.45 -13.26 -4.44
C ALA A 231 -10.15 -13.52 -3.10
N THR A 232 -9.36 -13.69 -2.03
CA THR A 232 -9.91 -13.88 -0.70
C THR A 232 -10.57 -12.59 -0.19
N ALA A 233 -9.97 -11.43 -0.44
CA ALA A 233 -10.56 -10.14 -0.06
C ALA A 233 -11.89 -9.89 -0.79
N ALA A 234 -11.95 -10.15 -2.09
CA ALA A 234 -13.11 -9.88 -2.95
C ALA A 234 -14.31 -10.84 -2.73
N ARG A 235 -14.10 -11.94 -2.00
CA ARG A 235 -15.12 -13.00 -1.87
C ARG A 235 -16.44 -12.49 -1.28
N GLY A 236 -17.54 -12.77 -1.97
CA GLY A 236 -18.90 -12.47 -1.51
C GLY A 236 -19.34 -11.01 -1.71
N ILE A 237 -18.54 -10.21 -2.43
CA ILE A 237 -18.94 -8.85 -2.81
C ILE A 237 -19.51 -8.91 -4.24
N GLU A 238 -20.80 -8.65 -4.37
CA GLU A 238 -21.48 -8.61 -5.66
C GLU A 238 -21.05 -7.37 -6.47
N GLY A 239 -20.87 -7.55 -7.77
CA GLY A 239 -20.47 -6.46 -8.67
C GLY A 239 -19.11 -5.83 -8.35
N VAL A 240 -18.23 -6.53 -7.62
CA VAL A 240 -16.93 -6.04 -7.19
C VAL A 240 -16.06 -5.64 -8.38
N CYS A 241 -15.56 -4.41 -8.35
CA CYS A 241 -14.51 -3.96 -9.26
C CYS A 241 -13.15 -4.29 -8.65
N VAL A 242 -12.32 -5.00 -9.40
CA VAL A 242 -11.06 -5.54 -8.89
C VAL A 242 -9.88 -4.86 -9.56
N SER A 243 -8.91 -4.38 -8.78
CA SER A 243 -7.73 -3.71 -9.30
C SER A 243 -6.46 -4.10 -8.53
N ARG A 244 -5.32 -3.60 -8.96
CA ARG A 244 -4.01 -3.77 -8.34
C ARG A 244 -3.26 -2.45 -8.27
N THR A 245 -2.34 -2.30 -7.33
CA THR A 245 -1.48 -1.12 -7.25
C THR A 245 -0.13 -1.48 -6.62
N GLY A 246 0.85 -0.62 -6.78
CA GLY A 246 2.19 -0.79 -6.21
C GLY A 246 3.26 -1.10 -7.24
N GLY A 247 4.51 -0.73 -6.90
CA GLY A 247 5.64 -0.74 -7.81
C GLY A 247 6.07 -2.15 -8.28
N LEU A 248 5.80 -3.18 -7.49
CA LEU A 248 6.21 -4.54 -7.84
C LEU A 248 5.50 -5.08 -9.10
N PHE A 249 4.30 -4.60 -9.40
CA PHE A 249 3.61 -4.94 -10.66
C PHE A 249 4.25 -4.35 -11.91
N GLY A 250 5.28 -3.50 -11.76
CA GLY A 250 6.17 -3.10 -12.85
C GLY A 250 7.03 -4.25 -13.38
N ALA A 251 7.27 -5.30 -12.57
CA ALA A 251 7.99 -6.49 -12.98
C ALA A 251 7.08 -7.45 -13.80
N PRO A 252 7.38 -7.72 -15.09
CA PRO A 252 6.53 -8.54 -15.95
C PRO A 252 6.25 -9.93 -15.38
N ALA A 253 7.29 -10.63 -14.92
CA ALA A 253 7.16 -12.00 -14.39
C ALA A 253 6.22 -12.10 -13.18
N VAL A 254 6.19 -11.09 -12.31
CA VAL A 254 5.24 -11.03 -11.17
C VAL A 254 3.84 -10.71 -11.68
N ARG A 255 3.72 -9.70 -12.56
CA ARG A 255 2.42 -9.25 -13.08
C ARG A 255 1.71 -10.33 -13.88
N GLU A 256 2.41 -11.01 -14.78
CA GLU A 256 1.85 -12.07 -15.62
C GLU A 256 1.37 -13.26 -14.77
N ALA A 257 2.18 -13.69 -13.80
CA ALA A 257 1.77 -14.76 -12.89
C ALA A 257 0.57 -14.36 -12.01
N PHE A 258 0.51 -13.09 -11.58
CA PHE A 258 -0.62 -12.54 -10.85
C PHE A 258 -1.89 -12.55 -11.71
N GLU A 259 -1.82 -12.03 -12.94
CA GLU A 259 -2.96 -11.92 -13.85
C GLU A 259 -3.49 -13.31 -14.24
N ALA A 260 -2.59 -14.27 -14.50
CA ALA A 260 -2.96 -15.66 -14.78
C ALA A 260 -3.67 -16.34 -13.60
N GLU A 261 -3.13 -16.22 -12.38
CA GLU A 261 -3.74 -16.80 -11.18
C GLU A 261 -5.06 -16.10 -10.82
N ALA A 262 -5.16 -14.79 -10.98
CA ALA A 262 -6.38 -14.03 -10.76
C ALA A 262 -7.49 -14.47 -11.74
N ALA A 263 -7.16 -14.62 -13.03
CA ALA A 263 -8.08 -15.12 -14.04
C ALA A 263 -8.55 -16.54 -13.75
N ALA A 264 -7.63 -17.44 -13.31
CA ALA A 264 -7.97 -18.80 -12.91
C ALA A 264 -8.93 -18.85 -11.70
N ARG A 265 -8.99 -17.77 -10.91
CA ARG A 265 -9.94 -17.58 -9.78
C ARG A 265 -11.19 -16.80 -10.17
N GLY A 266 -11.40 -16.53 -11.46
CA GLY A 266 -12.57 -15.84 -11.98
C GLY A 266 -12.55 -14.32 -11.77
N LEU A 267 -11.40 -13.73 -11.45
CA LEU A 267 -11.25 -12.28 -11.28
C LEU A 267 -10.83 -11.61 -12.59
N GLN A 268 -11.52 -10.53 -12.95
CA GLN A 268 -11.13 -9.64 -14.04
C GLN A 268 -10.46 -8.39 -13.44
N VAL A 269 -9.15 -8.43 -13.35
CA VAL A 269 -8.38 -7.33 -12.74
C VAL A 269 -8.22 -6.19 -13.74
N GLN A 270 -8.67 -5.00 -13.34
CA GLN A 270 -8.53 -3.78 -14.14
C GLN A 270 -7.21 -3.07 -13.80
N PRO A 271 -6.59 -2.37 -14.76
CA PRO A 271 -5.53 -1.44 -14.47
C PRO A 271 -5.98 -0.40 -13.44
N PRO A 272 -5.09 0.09 -12.56
CA PRO A 272 -5.47 1.12 -11.60
C PRO A 272 -5.83 2.42 -12.30
N ALA A 273 -6.97 3.01 -11.96
CA ALA A 273 -7.40 4.31 -12.46
C ALA A 273 -6.63 5.47 -11.81
N GLY A 274 -6.19 5.30 -10.55
CA GLY A 274 -5.45 6.29 -9.78
C GLY A 274 -4.74 5.65 -8.59
N ASN A 275 -4.21 6.48 -7.71
CA ASN A 275 -3.47 6.12 -6.51
C ASN A 275 -4.22 6.47 -5.21
N GLY A 276 -3.58 6.30 -4.04
CA GLY A 276 -4.21 6.57 -2.73
C GLY A 276 -4.66 8.02 -2.55
N LEU A 277 -3.90 8.99 -3.07
CA LEU A 277 -4.31 10.39 -3.03
C LEU A 277 -5.57 10.64 -3.90
N ASP A 278 -5.64 10.04 -5.08
CA ASP A 278 -6.83 10.12 -5.93
C ASP A 278 -8.05 9.50 -5.22
N GLY A 279 -7.83 8.39 -4.50
CA GLY A 279 -8.89 7.77 -3.68
C GLY A 279 -9.35 8.64 -2.52
N ALA A 280 -8.44 9.32 -1.83
CA ALA A 280 -8.80 10.26 -0.76
C ALA A 280 -9.62 11.44 -1.31
N ILE A 281 -9.30 11.94 -2.50
CA ILE A 281 -10.07 12.98 -3.19
C ILE A 281 -11.46 12.45 -3.58
N LEU A 282 -11.54 11.28 -4.21
CA LEU A 282 -12.84 10.69 -4.61
C LEU A 282 -13.76 10.46 -3.40
N LEU A 283 -13.20 10.02 -2.27
CA LEU A 283 -13.95 9.92 -1.02
C LEU A 283 -14.43 11.30 -0.54
N ALA A 284 -13.56 12.32 -0.60
CA ALA A 284 -13.91 13.68 -0.18
C ALA A 284 -15.02 14.28 -1.05
N GLU A 285 -14.93 14.14 -2.36
CA GLU A 285 -15.96 14.61 -3.31
C GLU A 285 -17.29 13.87 -3.11
N HIS A 286 -17.24 12.55 -2.91
CA HIS A 286 -18.42 11.72 -2.67
C HIS A 286 -19.18 12.15 -1.41
N LEU A 287 -18.44 12.35 -0.30
CA LEU A 287 -19.00 12.80 0.97
C LEU A 287 -19.51 14.25 0.88
N ALA A 288 -18.79 15.14 0.22
CA ALA A 288 -19.18 16.54 0.03
C ALA A 288 -20.43 16.69 -0.86
N ALA A 289 -20.68 15.74 -1.77
CA ALA A 289 -21.90 15.67 -2.55
C ALA A 289 -23.14 15.19 -1.73
N GLY A 290 -22.95 14.89 -0.44
CA GLY A 290 -24.03 14.45 0.46
C GLY A 290 -24.34 12.96 0.37
N HIS A 291 -23.49 12.17 -0.27
CA HIS A 291 -23.66 10.72 -0.25
C HIS A 291 -23.22 10.15 1.10
N GLU A 292 -24.11 9.39 1.72
CA GLU A 292 -23.81 8.70 2.97
C GLU A 292 -22.95 7.46 2.72
N LEU A 293 -21.95 7.25 3.55
CA LEU A 293 -21.18 6.01 3.61
C LEU A 293 -21.34 5.40 5.01
N ALA A 294 -21.58 4.11 5.07
CA ALA A 294 -21.47 3.39 6.32
C ALA A 294 -20.03 3.52 6.84
N GLY A 295 -19.85 4.21 7.94
CA GLY A 295 -18.56 4.33 8.60
C GLY A 295 -18.12 2.97 9.13
N HIS A 296 -16.82 2.76 9.20
CA HIS A 296 -16.24 1.59 9.84
C HIS A 296 -15.17 2.02 10.82
N THR A 297 -15.24 1.54 12.06
CA THR A 297 -14.36 1.96 13.15
C THR A 297 -12.87 1.84 12.84
N ALA A 298 -12.51 0.92 11.95
CA ALA A 298 -11.13 0.64 11.57
C ALA A 298 -10.69 1.31 10.25
N TYR A 299 -11.61 1.57 9.31
CA TYR A 299 -11.22 1.94 7.95
C TYR A 299 -11.77 3.28 7.47
N LEU A 300 -12.89 3.75 8.01
CA LEU A 300 -13.50 5.03 7.63
C LEU A 300 -14.25 5.63 8.81
N ARG A 301 -13.81 6.79 9.29
CA ARG A 301 -14.39 7.46 10.47
C ARG A 301 -14.63 8.92 10.20
N ARG A 302 -15.78 9.41 10.62
CA ARG A 302 -16.02 10.84 10.80
C ARG A 302 -15.36 11.29 12.11
N GLY A 303 -14.60 12.37 12.05
CA GLY A 303 -13.92 12.96 13.19
C GLY A 303 -14.72 14.06 13.87
#